data_46b45aa1e7a6d845333d06eedb776078
#
_entry.id   46b45aa1e7a6d845333d06eedb776078
#
_cell.length_a   1.000
_cell.length_b   1.000
_cell.length_c   1.000
_cell.angle_alpha   90.00
_cell.angle_beta   90.00
_cell.angle_gamma   90.00
#
_symmetry.space_group_name_H-M   'P 1'
#
loop_
_entity.id
_entity.type
_entity.pdbx_description
1 polymer ?
#
loop_
_entity_poly.entity_id
_entity_poly.type
_entity_poly.pdbx_seq_one_letter_code
_entity_poly.pdbx_strand_id
1 'polypeptide(L)'
;MVLLKQAGGLTLAPSFVTNMSLSYQNFLDDARERMDKTVEHFQDEIRGFRTGRASTGLIDNIRVDFYGNKTPLSQMANITVPEARALLVKPFDISTLKAIEKAILAANLGLSPVIEGNSLRVGVPHLSEEQRLKMV
;
A
#
# COMPACT_ATOMS: atom_id res chain seq x y z
N MET A 1 32.87 -39.65 -33.98
CA MET A 1 32.81 -39.43 -32.53
C MET A 1 34.23 -39.15 -32.07
N VAL A 2 34.59 -37.89 -31.92
CA VAL A 2 35.96 -37.51 -31.58
C VAL A 2 35.99 -37.21 -30.09
N LEU A 3 36.57 -38.10 -29.30
CA LEU A 3 36.95 -37.90 -27.92
C LEU A 3 38.23 -37.06 -27.89
N LEU A 4 38.11 -35.78 -27.71
CA LEU A 4 39.25 -34.91 -27.38
C LEU A 4 39.65 -35.19 -25.94
N LYS A 5 40.69 -36.03 -25.79
CA LYS A 5 41.35 -36.27 -24.54
C LYS A 5 42.26 -35.09 -24.27
N GLN A 6 41.79 -34.08 -23.61
CA GLN A 6 42.66 -33.05 -23.07
C GLN A 6 43.21 -33.52 -21.73
N ALA A 7 44.51 -33.52 -21.65
CA ALA A 7 45.26 -33.82 -20.44
C ALA A 7 44.92 -32.83 -19.33
N GLY A 8 44.39 -33.35 -18.20
CA GLY A 8 44.43 -32.66 -16.93
C GLY A 8 43.23 -31.80 -16.53
N GLY A 9 42.02 -32.06 -17.03
CA GLY A 9 40.86 -31.34 -16.51
C GLY A 9 39.55 -32.05 -16.80
N LEU A 10 38.75 -32.29 -15.78
CA LEU A 10 37.37 -32.70 -15.92
C LEU A 10 36.59 -31.53 -16.49
N THR A 11 36.47 -31.46 -17.81
CA THR A 11 35.61 -30.50 -18.48
C THR A 11 34.16 -31.00 -18.43
N LEU A 12 33.35 -30.37 -17.62
CA LEU A 12 31.91 -30.57 -17.61
C LEU A 12 31.33 -30.27 -18.98
N ALA A 13 30.45 -31.14 -19.47
CA ALA A 13 29.79 -30.96 -20.77
C ALA A 13 29.09 -29.61 -20.82
N PRO A 14 29.13 -28.87 -21.94
CA PRO A 14 28.51 -27.55 -22.03
C PRO A 14 27.02 -27.54 -21.71
N SER A 15 26.31 -28.62 -21.97
CA SER A 15 24.91 -28.80 -21.59
C SER A 15 24.67 -28.81 -20.07
N PHE A 16 25.62 -29.34 -19.31
CA PHE A 16 25.52 -29.38 -17.84
C PHE A 16 25.73 -27.97 -17.23
N VAL A 17 26.67 -27.21 -17.74
CA VAL A 17 26.94 -25.82 -17.32
C VAL A 17 25.76 -24.93 -17.65
N THR A 18 25.13 -25.10 -18.80
CA THR A 18 23.95 -24.32 -19.22
C THR A 18 22.75 -24.60 -18.33
N ASN A 19 22.48 -25.87 -17.98
CA ASN A 19 21.37 -26.23 -17.09
C ASN A 19 21.58 -25.74 -15.66
N MET A 20 22.80 -25.75 -15.16
CA MET A 20 23.12 -25.24 -13.83
C MET A 20 22.99 -23.73 -13.76
N SER A 21 23.38 -23.01 -14.82
CA SER A 21 23.22 -21.57 -14.98
C SER A 21 21.75 -21.16 -15.00
N LEU A 22 20.90 -21.85 -15.75
CA LEU A 22 19.45 -21.60 -15.80
C LEU A 22 18.76 -21.86 -14.45
N SER A 23 19.15 -22.92 -13.75
CA SER A 23 18.63 -23.22 -12.42
C SER A 23 19.02 -22.16 -11.40
N TYR A 24 20.24 -21.65 -11.48
CA TYR A 24 20.72 -20.59 -10.60
C TYR A 24 20.02 -19.25 -10.86
N GLN A 25 19.78 -18.90 -12.12
CA GLN A 25 19.05 -17.69 -12.49
C GLN A 25 17.61 -17.75 -12.02
N ASN A 26 16.91 -18.87 -12.21
CA ASN A 26 15.55 -19.05 -11.70
C ASN A 26 15.46 -18.88 -10.17
N PHE A 27 16.46 -19.36 -9.45
CA PHE A 27 16.54 -19.20 -8.00
C PHE A 27 16.76 -17.73 -7.60
N LEU A 28 17.59 -16.99 -8.33
CA LEU A 28 17.80 -15.56 -8.10
C LEU A 28 16.56 -14.74 -8.42
N ASP A 29 15.85 -15.07 -9.48
CA ASP A 29 14.63 -14.38 -9.87
C ASP A 29 13.50 -14.61 -8.85
N ASP A 30 13.34 -15.85 -8.34
CA ASP A 30 12.38 -16.14 -7.25
C ASP A 30 12.76 -15.39 -5.97
N ALA A 31 14.03 -15.35 -5.62
CA ALA A 31 14.50 -14.60 -4.46
C ALA A 31 14.25 -13.09 -4.62
N ARG A 32 14.50 -12.54 -5.82
CA ARG A 32 14.23 -11.13 -6.12
C ARG A 32 12.74 -10.81 -6.02
N GLU A 33 11.89 -11.63 -6.62
CA GLU A 33 10.44 -11.46 -6.56
C GLU A 33 9.92 -11.47 -5.12
N ARG A 34 10.43 -12.35 -4.27
CA ARG A 34 10.06 -12.39 -2.84
C ARG A 34 10.52 -11.14 -2.10
N MET A 35 11.72 -10.64 -2.40
CA MET A 35 12.23 -9.40 -1.82
C MET A 35 11.39 -8.21 -2.24
N ASP A 36 11.04 -8.10 -3.52
CA ASP A 36 10.23 -7.01 -4.05
C ASP A 36 8.84 -7.01 -3.41
N LYS A 37 8.18 -8.18 -3.29
CA LYS A 37 6.90 -8.32 -2.57
C LYS A 37 7.00 -7.90 -1.10
N THR A 38 8.11 -8.21 -0.43
CA THR A 38 8.33 -7.81 0.96
C THR A 38 8.49 -6.31 1.09
N VAL A 39 9.22 -5.69 0.16
CA VAL A 39 9.39 -4.23 0.11
C VAL A 39 8.06 -3.53 -0.17
N GLU A 40 7.28 -4.02 -1.12
CA GLU A 40 5.94 -3.49 -1.40
C GLU A 40 5.03 -3.57 -0.18
N HIS A 41 4.98 -4.73 0.48
CA HIS A 41 4.21 -4.91 1.70
C HIS A 41 4.65 -3.94 2.81
N PHE A 42 5.95 -3.77 2.99
CA PHE A 42 6.49 -2.82 3.95
C PHE A 42 6.18 -1.37 3.61
N GLN A 43 6.22 -1.00 2.32
CA GLN A 43 5.82 0.33 1.88
C GLN A 43 4.33 0.61 2.16
N ASP A 44 3.47 -0.39 1.97
CA ASP A 44 2.04 -0.27 2.27
C ASP A 44 1.78 -0.15 3.78
N GLU A 45 2.51 -0.89 4.59
CA GLU A 45 2.46 -0.75 6.05
C GLU A 45 2.90 0.66 6.50
N ILE A 46 4.01 1.17 5.96
CA ILE A 46 4.50 2.53 6.29
C ILE A 46 3.49 3.61 5.89
N ARG A 47 2.78 3.45 4.78
CA ARG A 47 1.71 4.40 4.39
C ARG A 47 0.61 4.53 5.46
N GLY A 48 0.39 3.45 6.21
CA GLY A 48 -0.52 3.43 7.36
C GLY A 48 0.05 4.06 8.63
N PHE A 49 1.37 4.34 8.69
CA PHE A 49 1.98 4.93 9.88
C PHE A 49 1.51 6.36 10.09
N ARG A 50 0.80 6.55 11.18
CA ARG A 50 0.28 7.86 11.59
C ARG A 50 1.38 8.67 12.25
N THR A 51 2.00 9.55 11.48
CA THR A 51 3.01 10.50 11.99
C THR A 51 2.39 11.65 12.80
N GLY A 52 1.09 11.60 13.09
CA GLY A 52 0.35 12.70 13.71
C GLY A 52 0.05 13.85 12.76
N ARG A 53 0.42 13.73 11.48
CA ARG A 53 0.05 14.68 10.43
C ARG A 53 -1.04 14.07 9.54
N ALA A 54 -1.93 14.92 9.08
CA ALA A 54 -2.93 14.53 8.09
C ALA A 54 -2.22 14.19 6.77
N SER A 55 -2.49 12.99 6.25
CA SER A 55 -2.02 12.55 4.94
C SER A 55 -3.20 12.02 4.15
N THR A 56 -3.27 12.33 2.87
CA THR A 56 -4.32 11.83 1.98
C THR A 56 -4.35 10.31 1.96
N GLY A 57 -3.18 9.67 2.02
CA GLY A 57 -3.06 8.21 2.07
C GLY A 57 -3.78 7.52 3.22
N LEU A 58 -4.15 8.26 4.29
CA LEU A 58 -4.95 7.71 5.40
C LEU A 58 -6.37 7.34 4.98
N ILE A 59 -6.93 8.09 4.03
CA ILE A 59 -8.32 7.95 3.60
C ILE A 59 -8.50 7.56 2.14
N ASP A 60 -7.44 7.65 1.30
CA ASP A 60 -7.50 7.32 -0.14
C ASP A 60 -8.00 5.89 -0.40
N ASN A 61 -7.59 4.94 0.43
CA ASN A 61 -7.89 3.52 0.29
C ASN A 61 -9.21 3.11 0.95
N ILE A 62 -9.93 4.03 1.60
CA ILE A 62 -11.22 3.73 2.20
C ILE A 62 -12.21 3.44 1.08
N ARG A 63 -12.80 2.25 1.14
CA ARG A 63 -13.84 1.85 0.19
C ARG A 63 -15.19 2.34 0.67
N VAL A 64 -15.80 3.21 -0.12
CA VAL A 64 -17.15 3.73 0.11
C VAL A 64 -18.14 2.88 -0.69
N ASP A 65 -19.26 2.53 -0.06
CA ASP A 65 -20.34 1.85 -0.75
C ASP A 65 -21.17 2.88 -1.52
N PHE A 66 -21.05 2.81 -2.84
CA PHE A 66 -21.76 3.68 -3.76
C PHE A 66 -22.63 2.83 -4.68
N TYR A 67 -23.95 2.88 -4.49
CA TYR A 67 -24.92 2.09 -5.24
C TYR A 67 -24.60 0.58 -5.31
N GLY A 68 -24.11 0.01 -4.20
CA GLY A 68 -23.75 -1.41 -4.12
C GLY A 68 -22.34 -1.75 -4.65
N ASN A 69 -21.58 -0.76 -5.14
CA ASN A 69 -20.21 -0.94 -5.55
C ASN A 69 -19.22 -0.30 -4.56
N LYS A 70 -18.21 -1.07 -4.17
CA LYS A 70 -17.15 -0.57 -3.28
C LYS A 70 -16.11 0.21 -4.08
N THR A 71 -16.24 1.53 -4.08
CA THR A 71 -15.34 2.44 -4.81
C THR A 71 -14.36 3.10 -3.84
N PRO A 72 -13.07 3.22 -4.17
CA PRO A 72 -12.12 3.94 -3.33
C PRO A 72 -12.43 5.43 -3.29
N LEU A 73 -12.26 6.04 -2.12
CA LEU A 73 -12.60 7.46 -1.87
C LEU A 73 -11.89 8.42 -2.83
N SER A 74 -10.67 8.10 -3.23
CA SER A 74 -9.88 8.90 -4.18
C SER A 74 -10.52 9.08 -5.54
N GLN A 75 -11.41 8.16 -5.95
CA GLN A 75 -12.14 8.25 -7.22
C GLN A 75 -13.46 9.02 -7.10
N MET A 76 -13.97 9.23 -5.89
CA MET A 76 -15.28 9.85 -5.65
C MET A 76 -15.18 11.27 -5.10
N ALA A 77 -14.02 11.66 -4.59
CA ALA A 77 -13.83 12.94 -3.96
C ALA A 77 -12.43 13.49 -4.19
N ASN A 78 -12.32 14.80 -4.20
CA ASN A 78 -11.04 15.48 -4.16
C ASN A 78 -10.61 15.64 -2.70
N ILE A 79 -9.45 15.11 -2.36
CA ILE A 79 -8.91 15.12 -1.02
C ILE A 79 -7.77 16.13 -0.95
N THR A 80 -7.90 17.09 -0.07
CA THR A 80 -6.89 18.14 0.17
C THR A 80 -6.52 18.18 1.63
N VAL A 81 -5.31 18.65 1.92
CA VAL A 81 -4.78 18.82 3.28
C VAL A 81 -4.62 20.33 3.55
N PRO A 82 -5.69 21.04 3.96
CA PRO A 82 -5.59 22.47 4.25
C PRO A 82 -4.75 22.75 5.49
N GLU A 83 -4.73 21.84 6.45
CA GLU A 83 -4.01 21.98 7.71
C GLU A 83 -3.24 20.71 8.05
N ALA A 84 -2.21 20.83 8.87
CA ALA A 84 -1.36 19.71 9.27
C ALA A 84 -2.13 18.52 9.91
N ARG A 85 -3.37 18.76 10.38
CA ARG A 85 -4.19 17.79 11.11
C ARG A 85 -5.64 17.72 10.64
N ALA A 86 -5.96 18.34 9.54
CA ALA A 86 -7.28 18.30 8.96
C ALA A 86 -7.19 17.90 7.49
N LEU A 87 -8.04 16.98 7.09
CA LEU A 87 -8.26 16.59 5.71
C LEU A 87 -9.59 17.17 5.27
N LEU A 88 -9.61 17.77 4.10
CA LEU A 88 -10.84 18.23 3.48
C LEU A 88 -11.17 17.32 2.31
N VAL A 89 -12.29 16.67 2.41
CA VAL A 89 -12.83 15.77 1.37
C VAL A 89 -13.97 16.48 0.69
N LYS A 90 -13.81 16.80 -0.58
CA LYS A 90 -14.83 17.42 -1.40
C LYS A 90 -15.36 16.39 -2.41
N PRO A 91 -16.51 15.77 -2.16
CA PRO A 91 -17.08 14.80 -3.07
C PRO A 91 -17.53 15.45 -4.37
N PHE A 92 -17.50 14.72 -5.45
CA PHE A 92 -18.05 15.17 -6.75
C PHE A 92 -19.57 15.16 -6.74
N ASP A 93 -20.18 14.31 -5.91
CA ASP A 93 -21.62 14.20 -5.73
C ASP A 93 -21.97 14.42 -4.23
N ILE A 94 -22.78 15.42 -3.95
CA ILE A 94 -23.19 15.80 -2.59
C ILE A 94 -24.00 14.69 -1.91
N SER A 95 -24.71 13.87 -2.69
CA SER A 95 -25.50 12.75 -2.17
C SER A 95 -24.64 11.69 -1.47
N THR A 96 -23.35 11.60 -1.84
CA THR A 96 -22.40 10.61 -1.31
C THR A 96 -21.79 11.02 0.04
N LEU A 97 -21.96 12.26 0.50
CA LEU A 97 -21.38 12.76 1.76
C LEU A 97 -21.67 11.84 2.95
N LYS A 98 -22.93 11.42 3.12
CA LYS A 98 -23.32 10.53 4.22
C LYS A 98 -22.73 9.13 4.10
N ALA A 99 -22.55 8.64 2.88
CA ALA A 99 -21.91 7.35 2.62
C ALA A 99 -20.41 7.41 2.93
N ILE A 100 -19.76 8.51 2.57
CA ILE A 100 -18.33 8.76 2.87
C ILE A 100 -18.12 8.89 4.38
N GLU A 101 -18.94 9.65 5.08
CA GLU A 101 -18.89 9.78 6.54
C GLU A 101 -18.97 8.42 7.23
N LYS A 102 -19.98 7.60 6.85
CA LYS A 102 -20.16 6.25 7.40
C LYS A 102 -18.96 5.35 7.11
N ALA A 103 -18.40 5.42 5.90
CA ALA A 103 -17.25 4.62 5.52
C ALA A 103 -16.00 5.00 6.33
N ILE A 104 -15.78 6.28 6.59
CA ILE A 104 -14.67 6.76 7.42
C ILE A 104 -14.84 6.31 8.87
N LEU A 105 -16.04 6.37 9.41
CA LEU A 105 -16.35 5.88 10.77
C LEU A 105 -16.19 4.37 10.87
N ALA A 106 -16.65 3.63 9.86
CA ALA A 106 -16.55 2.16 9.81
C ALA A 106 -15.10 1.69 9.67
N ALA A 107 -14.22 2.49 9.09
CA ALA A 107 -12.80 2.18 8.98
C ALA A 107 -12.05 2.20 10.31
N ASN A 108 -12.69 2.66 11.41
CA ASN A 108 -12.12 2.72 12.77
C ASN A 108 -10.72 3.35 12.86
N LEU A 109 -10.46 4.28 11.98
CA LEU A 109 -9.16 4.97 11.92
C LEU A 109 -9.00 6.03 13.03
N GLY A 110 -9.99 6.17 13.93
CA GLY A 110 -9.99 7.19 14.97
C GLY A 110 -10.07 8.62 14.40
N LEU A 111 -10.58 8.77 13.20
CA LEU A 111 -10.79 10.04 12.54
C LEU A 111 -12.15 10.60 12.93
N SER A 112 -12.25 11.94 13.03
CA SER A 112 -13.51 12.62 13.36
C SER A 112 -14.00 13.38 12.12
N PRO A 113 -14.90 12.77 11.32
CA PRO A 113 -15.49 13.45 10.17
C PRO A 113 -16.57 14.44 10.63
N VAL A 114 -16.54 15.65 10.09
CA VAL A 114 -17.54 16.72 10.31
C VAL A 114 -17.99 17.23 8.95
N ILE A 115 -19.28 17.26 8.71
CA ILE A 115 -19.85 17.80 7.47
C ILE A 115 -19.87 19.32 7.54
N GLU A 116 -19.18 19.97 6.62
CA GLU A 116 -19.17 21.43 6.44
C GLU A 116 -19.77 21.78 5.06
N GLY A 117 -21.07 22.02 5.02
CA GLY A 117 -21.78 22.35 3.77
C GLY A 117 -21.68 21.23 2.73
N ASN A 118 -20.93 21.47 1.66
CA ASN A 118 -20.72 20.53 0.54
C ASN A 118 -19.40 19.73 0.65
N SER A 119 -18.70 19.84 1.77
CA SER A 119 -17.42 19.17 2.02
C SER A 119 -17.43 18.47 3.37
N LEU A 120 -16.55 17.49 3.52
CA LEU A 120 -16.34 16.78 4.76
C LEU A 120 -14.96 17.12 5.31
N ARG A 121 -14.93 17.72 6.49
CA ARG A 121 -13.69 17.96 7.21
C ARG A 121 -13.41 16.78 8.13
N VAL A 122 -12.24 16.18 7.97
CA VAL A 122 -11.82 15.02 8.76
C VAL A 122 -10.68 15.43 9.67
N GLY A 123 -10.94 15.50 10.95
CA GLY A 123 -9.92 15.78 11.97
C GLY A 123 -9.08 14.54 12.27
N VAL A 124 -7.75 14.71 12.29
CA VAL A 124 -6.80 13.70 12.74
C VAL A 124 -6.45 13.98 14.19
N PRO A 125 -6.98 13.22 15.16
CA PRO A 125 -6.66 13.44 16.57
C PRO A 125 -5.20 13.09 16.86
N HIS A 126 -4.69 13.62 17.97
CA HIS A 126 -3.40 13.19 18.50
C HIS A 126 -3.46 11.69 18.84
N LEU A 127 -2.42 10.96 18.47
CA LEU A 127 -2.20 9.64 19.02
C LEU A 127 -2.10 9.74 20.54
N SER A 128 -2.97 9.03 21.27
CA SER A 128 -2.82 8.91 22.71
C SER A 128 -1.50 8.16 23.04
N GLU A 129 -0.93 8.42 24.21
CA GLU A 129 0.29 7.73 24.64
C GLU A 129 0.12 6.21 24.63
N GLU A 130 -1.06 5.71 24.93
CA GLU A 130 -1.39 4.27 24.85
C GLU A 130 -1.32 3.73 23.42
N GLN A 131 -1.75 4.51 22.42
CA GLN A 131 -1.65 4.10 21.02
C GLN A 131 -0.22 4.17 20.50
N ARG A 132 0.61 5.09 21.02
CA ARG A 132 2.05 5.13 20.71
C ARG A 132 2.76 3.91 21.26
N LEU A 133 2.44 3.47 22.48
CA LEU A 133 3.03 2.30 23.09
C LEU A 133 2.64 0.98 22.40
N LYS A 134 1.48 0.92 21.76
CA LYS A 134 1.05 -0.25 20.97
C LYS A 134 1.71 -0.34 19.59
N MET A 135 2.33 0.75 19.12
CA MET A 135 3.02 0.80 17.81
C MET A 135 4.54 0.62 17.91
N VAL A 136 5.08 0.48 19.11
CA VAL A 136 6.47 0.12 19.41
C VAL A 136 6.54 -1.34 19.80
#